data_595b5b55f7014d86227dfa7b8aea2568
#
_entry.id   595b5b55f7014d86227dfa7b8aea2568
#
_cell.length_a   1.000
_cell.length_b   1.000
_cell.length_c   1.000
_cell.angle_alpha   90.00
_cell.angle_beta   90.00
_cell.angle_gamma   90.00
#
_symmetry.space_group_name_H-M   'P 1'
#
loop_
_entity.id
_entity.type
_entity.pdbx_description
1 polymer ?
#
loop_
_entity_poly.entity_id
_entity_poly.type
_entity_poly.pdbx_seq_one_letter_code
_entity_poly.pdbx_strand_id
1 'polypeptide(L)'
;MKLSIGGLRLALLSTLLLLCTGCGYLFGDKGVFRDKSQDYKKAREVPRLTLPEGESAPALGEMYPIPPITDDLLLAGEFEVPRPAPLVSGAADETVRIQTLGQDSWALVNTAPGQLWPQVRGFLSASQIPVGRVDARAGIIESTWVDLEGQPLASRFRFRIDQGVQRGTSELHVLQQNQAGDVDSWPADSDNLSLESEMLRALAQFIANSADSTPVSMVADQAISTVGKIAIQEGPDGDIYIRLSLPYDRAWASVGRAVEESSFEITDRDRSAGKYYARFLGPETEEEDGWFDWLLDTDSEHPLAGKNFVISVESLDARDVAIRVKPQEPAAGEEPLVVEKRDEQALLALIKGNID
;
A
#
# COMPACT_ATOMS: atom_id res chain seq x y z
N MET A 1 -23.45 71.21 -20.14
CA MET A 1 -23.39 70.00 -21.01
C MET A 1 -23.64 68.77 -20.12
N LYS A 2 -24.92 68.29 -20.10
CA LYS A 2 -25.29 67.10 -19.25
C LYS A 2 -25.02 65.84 -20.04
N LEU A 3 -23.90 65.14 -19.73
CA LEU A 3 -23.72 63.80 -20.24
C LEU A 3 -24.83 62.92 -19.63
N SER A 4 -25.67 62.31 -20.48
CA SER A 4 -26.70 61.42 -20.01
C SER A 4 -26.05 60.14 -19.41
N ILE A 5 -26.56 59.67 -18.30
CA ILE A 5 -26.10 58.45 -17.58
C ILE A 5 -26.06 57.23 -18.53
N GLY A 6 -26.86 57.22 -19.58
CA GLY A 6 -26.86 56.20 -20.63
C GLY A 6 -25.59 56.19 -21.48
N GLY A 7 -25.06 57.37 -21.85
CA GLY A 7 -23.82 57.47 -22.63
C GLY A 7 -22.57 57.00 -21.84
N LEU A 8 -22.53 57.27 -20.51
CA LEU A 8 -21.43 56.82 -19.66
C LEU A 8 -21.41 55.29 -19.49
N ARG A 9 -22.60 54.67 -19.36
CA ARG A 9 -22.73 53.20 -19.27
C ARG A 9 -22.32 52.50 -20.56
N LEU A 10 -22.70 53.08 -21.72
CA LEU A 10 -22.35 52.54 -23.04
C LEU A 10 -20.83 52.66 -23.28
N ALA A 11 -20.22 53.77 -22.90
CA ALA A 11 -18.78 53.95 -22.98
C ALA A 11 -18.01 52.98 -22.07
N LEU A 12 -18.50 52.73 -20.85
CA LEU A 12 -17.89 51.78 -19.93
C LEU A 12 -17.98 50.32 -20.42
N LEU A 13 -19.13 49.94 -20.98
CA LEU A 13 -19.33 48.62 -21.59
C LEU A 13 -18.42 48.40 -22.81
N SER A 14 -18.28 49.43 -23.66
CA SER A 14 -17.43 49.39 -24.85
C SER A 14 -15.94 49.27 -24.47
N THR A 15 -15.51 49.97 -23.41
CA THR A 15 -14.14 49.89 -22.90
C THR A 15 -13.86 48.51 -22.28
N LEU A 16 -14.80 47.92 -21.55
CA LEU A 16 -14.70 46.58 -20.96
C LEU A 16 -14.62 45.50 -22.06
N LEU A 17 -15.38 45.65 -23.14
CA LEU A 17 -15.35 44.72 -24.28
C LEU A 17 -13.99 44.76 -25.02
N LEU A 18 -13.40 45.95 -25.17
CA LEU A 18 -12.08 46.15 -25.78
C LEU A 18 -10.95 45.58 -24.92
N LEU A 19 -11.07 45.57 -23.59
CA LEU A 19 -10.08 44.96 -22.67
C LEU A 19 -10.10 43.42 -22.75
N CYS A 20 -11.25 42.80 -23.04
CA CYS A 20 -11.37 41.33 -23.15
C CYS A 20 -10.77 40.78 -24.46
N THR A 21 -10.63 41.56 -25.51
CA THR A 21 -10.06 41.09 -26.79
C THR A 21 -8.55 41.10 -26.82
N GLY A 22 -7.87 41.70 -25.83
CA GLY A 22 -6.39 41.83 -25.76
C GLY A 22 -5.65 40.57 -25.35
N CYS A 23 -6.28 39.64 -24.63
CA CYS A 23 -5.59 38.43 -24.10
C CYS A 23 -5.16 37.48 -25.22
N GLY A 24 -5.90 37.32 -26.28
CA GLY A 24 -5.57 36.44 -27.40
C GLY A 24 -4.36 36.92 -28.22
N TYR A 25 -4.13 38.24 -28.28
CA TYR A 25 -3.01 38.82 -29.02
C TYR A 25 -1.68 38.67 -28.26
N LEU A 26 -1.71 38.65 -26.93
CA LEU A 26 -0.51 38.52 -26.10
C LEU A 26 -0.14 37.06 -25.83
N PHE A 27 -1.10 36.19 -25.53
CA PHE A 27 -0.89 34.82 -25.01
C PHE A 27 -1.50 33.70 -25.89
N GLY A 28 -2.09 34.03 -27.04
CA GLY A 28 -2.61 33.00 -27.96
C GLY A 28 -1.50 32.30 -28.76
N ASP A 29 -1.84 31.25 -29.52
CA ASP A 29 -0.92 30.42 -30.30
C ASP A 29 -0.03 31.22 -31.28
N LYS A 30 -0.44 32.44 -31.64
CA LYS A 30 0.33 33.41 -32.47
C LYS A 30 0.68 34.66 -31.70
N GLY A 31 0.54 34.68 -30.37
CA GLY A 31 0.83 35.83 -29.52
C GLY A 31 2.32 36.10 -29.33
N VAL A 32 2.63 37.30 -28.82
CA VAL A 32 4.04 37.72 -28.55
C VAL A 32 4.70 36.86 -27.48
N PHE A 33 3.90 36.37 -26.48
CA PHE A 33 4.32 35.47 -25.40
C PHE A 33 3.71 34.07 -25.58
N ARG A 34 3.78 33.55 -26.80
CA ARG A 34 3.27 32.22 -27.07
C ARG A 34 4.06 31.15 -26.31
N ASP A 35 3.37 30.13 -25.81
CA ASP A 35 4.00 28.92 -25.26
C ASP A 35 4.71 28.16 -26.38
N LYS A 36 6.03 27.96 -26.25
CA LYS A 36 6.89 27.25 -27.20
C LYS A 36 7.21 25.83 -26.74
N SER A 37 6.63 25.36 -25.65
CA SER A 37 6.93 24.06 -25.06
C SER A 37 6.65 22.89 -26.02
N GLN A 38 5.75 23.09 -27.00
CA GLN A 38 5.36 22.08 -27.99
C GLN A 38 6.03 22.26 -29.37
N ASP A 39 6.87 23.29 -29.56
CA ASP A 39 7.47 23.57 -30.86
C ASP A 39 8.44 22.46 -31.32
N TYR A 40 9.04 21.74 -30.38
CA TYR A 40 9.93 20.63 -30.68
C TYR A 40 9.22 19.48 -31.44
N LYS A 41 7.91 19.29 -31.25
CA LYS A 41 7.14 18.26 -31.95
C LYS A 41 7.03 18.51 -33.46
N LYS A 42 7.23 19.74 -33.89
CA LYS A 42 7.21 20.17 -35.31
C LYS A 42 8.59 20.40 -35.87
N ALA A 43 9.64 20.23 -35.07
CA ALA A 43 11.01 20.39 -35.48
C ALA A 43 11.38 19.28 -36.48
N ARG A 44 12.02 19.66 -37.57
CA ARG A 44 12.58 18.72 -38.53
C ARG A 44 13.90 18.19 -38.00
N GLU A 45 14.14 16.91 -38.18
CA GLU A 45 15.45 16.32 -37.86
C GLU A 45 16.53 16.99 -38.68
N VAL A 46 17.64 17.32 -38.04
CA VAL A 46 18.82 17.83 -38.70
C VAL A 46 19.47 16.68 -39.49
N PRO A 47 19.88 16.87 -40.76
CA PRO A 47 20.56 15.84 -41.51
C PRO A 47 21.79 15.33 -40.74
N ARG A 48 22.03 14.05 -40.82
CA ARG A 48 23.19 13.41 -40.18
C ARG A 48 24.48 14.07 -40.71
N LEU A 49 25.44 14.26 -39.80
CA LEU A 49 26.77 14.71 -40.15
C LEU A 49 27.43 13.69 -41.10
N THR A 50 27.78 14.12 -42.29
CA THR A 50 28.56 13.31 -43.22
C THR A 50 30.04 13.66 -43.03
N LEU A 51 30.86 12.66 -42.82
CA LEU A 51 32.30 12.81 -42.73
C LEU A 51 32.91 12.93 -44.13
N PRO A 52 34.03 13.67 -44.28
CA PRO A 52 34.82 13.68 -45.49
C PRO A 52 35.29 12.26 -45.85
N GLU A 53 35.52 12.01 -47.16
CA GLU A 53 36.04 10.73 -47.63
C GLU A 53 37.40 10.40 -47.00
N GLY A 54 37.48 9.23 -46.34
CA GLY A 54 38.69 8.74 -45.66
C GLY A 54 38.68 8.89 -44.14
N GLU A 55 37.71 9.61 -43.56
CA GLU A 55 37.55 9.72 -42.09
C GLU A 55 36.52 8.70 -41.58
N SER A 56 36.86 8.03 -40.48
CA SER A 56 35.98 7.06 -39.80
C SER A 56 35.81 7.41 -38.33
N ALA A 57 34.57 7.65 -37.91
CA ALA A 57 34.28 7.88 -36.51
C ALA A 57 33.28 6.83 -36.01
N PRO A 58 33.76 5.79 -35.35
CA PRO A 58 32.86 4.73 -34.77
C PRO A 58 31.78 5.31 -33.86
N ALA A 59 32.07 6.46 -33.23
CA ALA A 59 31.11 7.14 -32.33
C ALA A 59 29.89 7.76 -33.05
N LEU A 60 29.94 7.91 -34.38
CA LEU A 60 28.81 8.40 -35.18
C LEU A 60 27.91 7.27 -35.71
N GLY A 61 28.28 6.01 -35.49
CA GLY A 61 27.44 4.86 -35.79
C GLY A 61 26.31 4.75 -34.76
N GLU A 62 25.08 4.57 -35.24
CA GLU A 62 23.96 4.26 -34.34
C GLU A 62 24.18 2.86 -33.75
N MET A 63 24.46 2.80 -32.44
CA MET A 63 24.55 1.54 -31.71
C MET A 63 23.15 0.90 -31.51
N TYR A 64 22.11 1.75 -31.50
CA TYR A 64 20.71 1.36 -31.42
C TYR A 64 19.91 2.17 -32.46
N PRO A 65 19.59 1.63 -33.64
CA PRO A 65 18.81 2.35 -34.62
C PRO A 65 17.37 2.56 -34.11
N ILE A 66 16.95 3.82 -34.03
CA ILE A 66 15.57 4.16 -33.71
C ILE A 66 14.75 3.91 -34.97
N PRO A 67 13.73 3.04 -34.94
CA PRO A 67 12.88 2.82 -36.11
C PRO A 67 12.14 4.12 -36.47
N PRO A 68 11.90 4.36 -37.80
CA PRO A 68 11.17 5.55 -38.22
C PRO A 68 9.76 5.53 -37.64
N ILE A 69 9.33 6.67 -37.08
CA ILE A 69 7.96 6.86 -36.61
C ILE A 69 7.08 6.95 -37.85
N THR A 70 6.11 6.05 -37.99
CA THR A 70 5.05 6.16 -38.99
C THR A 70 4.07 7.24 -38.54
N ASP A 71 3.61 8.10 -39.46
CA ASP A 71 2.75 9.25 -39.19
C ASP A 71 1.44 8.90 -38.45
N ASP A 72 1.01 7.65 -38.50
CA ASP A 72 -0.17 7.14 -37.81
C ASP A 72 -0.02 7.04 -36.28
N LEU A 73 1.19 7.20 -35.76
CA LEU A 73 1.50 7.17 -34.30
C LEU A 73 1.61 8.57 -33.69
N LEU A 74 1.37 9.63 -34.45
CA LEU A 74 1.28 10.99 -33.90
C LEU A 74 0.01 11.07 -33.05
N LEU A 75 0.18 10.89 -31.74
CA LEU A 75 -0.89 11.10 -30.78
C LEU A 75 -1.39 12.53 -30.90
N ALA A 76 -2.61 12.69 -31.42
CA ALA A 76 -3.32 13.95 -31.42
C ALA A 76 -3.69 14.30 -29.99
N GLY A 77 -2.86 15.06 -29.29
CA GLY A 77 -3.11 15.49 -27.92
C GLY A 77 -1.83 15.81 -27.15
N GLU A 78 -2.02 16.34 -25.97
CA GLU A 78 -0.96 16.58 -25.01
C GLU A 78 -0.49 15.22 -24.47
N PHE A 79 0.78 14.85 -24.75
CA PHE A 79 1.35 13.62 -24.18
C PHE A 79 1.68 13.85 -22.72
N GLU A 80 0.87 13.31 -21.85
CA GLU A 80 1.17 13.26 -20.42
C GLU A 80 2.10 12.09 -20.16
N VAL A 81 3.32 12.39 -19.72
CA VAL A 81 4.29 11.35 -19.34
C VAL A 81 3.72 10.58 -18.15
N PRO A 82 3.44 9.28 -18.28
CA PRO A 82 2.98 8.49 -17.13
C PRO A 82 4.05 8.54 -16.06
N ARG A 83 3.76 9.22 -14.97
CA ARG A 83 4.63 9.22 -13.78
C ARG A 83 4.41 7.90 -13.07
N PRO A 84 5.48 7.19 -12.68
CA PRO A 84 5.32 6.07 -11.77
C PRO A 84 4.60 6.58 -10.52
N ALA A 85 3.42 6.04 -10.24
CA ALA A 85 2.74 6.33 -8.99
C ALA A 85 3.65 5.84 -7.84
N PRO A 86 4.00 6.70 -6.87
CA PRO A 86 4.72 6.23 -5.70
C PRO A 86 3.86 5.16 -5.02
N LEU A 87 4.48 4.08 -4.53
CA LEU A 87 3.81 3.02 -3.75
C LEU A 87 3.11 3.55 -2.48
N VAL A 88 3.25 4.83 -2.16
CA VAL A 88 2.85 5.47 -0.90
C VAL A 88 1.72 6.50 -1.07
N SER A 89 1.06 6.61 -2.22
CA SER A 89 -0.03 7.58 -2.36
C SER A 89 -1.08 7.13 -3.38
N GLY A 90 -2.22 6.69 -2.90
CA GLY A 90 -3.39 6.36 -3.68
C GLY A 90 -3.83 4.89 -3.58
N ALA A 91 -4.72 4.45 -4.44
CA ALA A 91 -5.32 3.10 -4.45
C ALA A 91 -4.31 1.93 -4.47
N ALA A 92 -3.05 2.17 -4.86
CA ALA A 92 -1.98 1.17 -4.79
C ALA A 92 -1.52 0.90 -3.35
N ASP A 93 -1.58 1.88 -2.46
CA ASP A 93 -1.23 1.74 -1.04
C ASP A 93 -2.30 0.95 -0.28
N GLU A 94 -3.54 1.01 -0.74
CA GLU A 94 -4.63 0.18 -0.22
C GLU A 94 -4.55 -1.27 -0.69
N THR A 95 -3.87 -1.54 -1.82
CA THR A 95 -3.80 -2.88 -2.41
C THR A 95 -2.63 -3.71 -1.87
N VAL A 96 -1.44 -3.11 -1.70
CA VAL A 96 -0.22 -3.81 -1.27
C VAL A 96 0.62 -2.91 -0.36
N ARG A 97 0.91 -3.40 0.85
CA ARG A 97 1.80 -2.74 1.81
C ARG A 97 2.96 -3.65 2.19
N ILE A 98 4.19 -3.15 2.11
CA ILE A 98 5.36 -3.89 2.61
C ILE A 98 5.54 -3.56 4.08
N GLN A 99 5.56 -4.60 4.90
CA GLN A 99 5.76 -4.51 6.33
C GLN A 99 7.11 -5.11 6.71
N THR A 100 7.72 -4.57 7.78
CA THR A 100 9.02 -5.02 8.26
C THR A 100 8.99 -5.11 9.78
N LEU A 101 9.53 -6.19 10.32
CA LEU A 101 9.73 -6.36 11.75
C LEU A 101 11.12 -6.98 12.01
N GLY A 102 12.05 -6.19 12.51
CA GLY A 102 13.44 -6.62 12.64
C GLY A 102 14.08 -6.83 11.28
N GLN A 103 14.47 -8.06 10.96
CA GLN A 103 15.01 -8.45 9.66
C GLN A 103 13.97 -9.06 8.73
N ASP A 104 12.80 -9.42 9.24
CA ASP A 104 11.72 -10.03 8.48
C ASP A 104 10.96 -8.95 7.69
N SER A 105 10.68 -9.22 6.42
CA SER A 105 9.85 -8.38 5.57
C SER A 105 8.80 -9.24 4.84
N TRP A 106 7.62 -8.70 4.68
CA TRP A 106 6.55 -9.34 3.91
C TRP A 106 5.67 -8.29 3.25
N ALA A 107 4.96 -8.66 2.20
CA ALA A 107 3.93 -7.83 1.63
C ALA A 107 2.56 -8.27 2.17
N LEU A 108 1.83 -7.33 2.75
CA LEU A 108 0.41 -7.48 3.04
C LEU A 108 -0.37 -7.04 1.78
N VAL A 109 -1.21 -7.93 1.27
CA VAL A 109 -1.96 -7.73 0.04
C VAL A 109 -3.44 -7.79 0.34
N ASN A 110 -4.19 -6.76 -0.05
CA ASN A 110 -5.63 -6.69 0.17
C ASN A 110 -6.41 -7.51 -0.88
N THR A 111 -5.99 -8.76 -1.06
CA THR A 111 -6.67 -9.75 -1.89
C THR A 111 -6.56 -11.12 -1.25
N ALA A 112 -7.57 -11.97 -1.50
CA ALA A 112 -7.55 -13.34 -1.00
C ALA A 112 -6.42 -14.17 -1.64
N PRO A 113 -5.88 -15.20 -0.93
CA PRO A 113 -4.81 -16.04 -1.44
C PRO A 113 -5.08 -16.66 -2.80
N GLY A 114 -6.34 -17.01 -3.09
CA GLY A 114 -6.75 -17.54 -4.39
C GLY A 114 -6.59 -16.56 -5.55
N GLN A 115 -6.69 -15.27 -5.28
CA GLN A 115 -6.45 -14.20 -6.27
C GLN A 115 -4.97 -13.82 -6.36
N LEU A 116 -4.25 -13.83 -5.24
CA LEU A 116 -2.83 -13.53 -5.20
C LEU A 116 -1.98 -14.60 -5.89
N TRP A 117 -2.36 -15.86 -5.76
CA TRP A 117 -1.63 -16.99 -6.34
C TRP A 117 -1.31 -16.86 -7.83
N PRO A 118 -2.28 -16.61 -8.74
CA PRO A 118 -2.00 -16.42 -10.16
C PRO A 118 -1.23 -15.14 -10.45
N GLN A 119 -1.32 -14.10 -9.62
CA GLN A 119 -0.54 -12.87 -9.78
C GLN A 119 0.95 -13.14 -9.56
N VAL A 120 1.31 -13.87 -8.50
CA VAL A 120 2.70 -14.27 -8.24
C VAL A 120 3.25 -15.12 -9.40
N ARG A 121 2.44 -16.05 -9.92
CA ARG A 121 2.85 -16.83 -11.10
C ARG A 121 2.99 -15.98 -12.37
N GLY A 122 2.11 -15.01 -12.55
CA GLY A 122 2.17 -14.03 -13.63
C GLY A 122 3.46 -13.20 -13.57
N PHE A 123 3.82 -12.74 -12.37
CA PHE A 123 5.09 -12.03 -12.14
C PHE A 123 6.30 -12.88 -12.55
N LEU A 124 6.38 -14.12 -12.07
CA LEU A 124 7.50 -15.02 -12.42
C LEU A 124 7.62 -15.25 -13.93
N SER A 125 6.48 -15.42 -14.61
CA SER A 125 6.44 -15.55 -16.05
C SER A 125 6.89 -14.27 -16.77
N ALA A 126 6.41 -13.09 -16.33
CA ALA A 126 6.77 -11.80 -16.92
C ALA A 126 8.25 -11.44 -16.67
N SER A 127 8.80 -11.81 -15.51
CA SER A 127 10.20 -11.61 -15.13
C SER A 127 11.12 -12.70 -15.67
N GLN A 128 10.61 -13.66 -16.46
CA GLN A 128 11.37 -14.79 -17.01
C GLN A 128 12.09 -15.64 -15.94
N ILE A 129 11.53 -15.70 -14.73
CA ILE A 129 12.04 -16.53 -13.64
C ILE A 129 11.40 -17.92 -13.75
N PRO A 130 12.15 -18.98 -14.08
CA PRO A 130 11.58 -20.30 -14.27
C PRO A 130 11.11 -20.88 -12.93
N VAL A 131 9.92 -21.47 -12.95
CA VAL A 131 9.33 -22.14 -11.78
C VAL A 131 9.82 -23.57 -11.68
N GLY A 132 10.41 -23.96 -10.56
CA GLY A 132 10.89 -25.31 -10.28
C GLY A 132 9.89 -26.19 -9.54
N ARG A 133 9.18 -25.62 -8.55
CA ARG A 133 8.18 -26.34 -7.76
C ARG A 133 6.97 -25.47 -7.46
N VAL A 134 5.81 -26.11 -7.44
CA VAL A 134 4.54 -25.45 -7.09
C VAL A 134 3.78 -26.34 -6.11
N ASP A 135 3.41 -25.81 -4.97
CA ASP A 135 2.60 -26.48 -3.97
C ASP A 135 1.47 -25.53 -3.51
N ALA A 136 0.36 -25.58 -4.24
CA ALA A 136 -0.80 -24.70 -3.97
C ALA A 136 -1.44 -24.95 -2.61
N ARG A 137 -1.30 -26.14 -2.04
CA ARG A 137 -1.86 -26.47 -0.70
C ARG A 137 -1.04 -25.87 0.42
N ALA A 138 0.28 -25.84 0.25
CA ALA A 138 1.19 -25.22 1.20
C ALA A 138 1.37 -23.71 0.95
N GLY A 139 0.79 -23.14 -0.12
CA GLY A 139 0.98 -21.76 -0.51
C GLY A 139 2.40 -21.46 -1.02
N ILE A 140 3.11 -22.45 -1.57
CA ILE A 140 4.54 -22.32 -1.91
C ILE A 140 4.75 -22.41 -3.43
N ILE A 141 5.52 -21.44 -3.94
CA ILE A 141 6.08 -21.44 -5.29
C ILE A 141 7.60 -21.28 -5.17
N GLU A 142 8.36 -22.13 -5.83
CA GLU A 142 9.82 -22.08 -5.82
C GLU A 142 10.34 -21.90 -7.24
N SER A 143 11.31 -21.00 -7.42
CA SER A 143 12.04 -20.87 -8.69
C SER A 143 13.08 -21.98 -8.83
N THR A 144 13.56 -22.17 -10.05
CA THR A 144 14.87 -22.81 -10.27
C THR A 144 15.99 -21.83 -9.94
N TRP A 145 17.24 -22.29 -10.05
CA TRP A 145 18.40 -21.41 -9.97
C TRP A 145 18.41 -20.46 -11.17
N VAL A 146 18.66 -19.17 -10.89
CA VAL A 146 18.77 -18.11 -11.89
C VAL A 146 20.05 -17.33 -11.66
N ASP A 147 20.74 -17.03 -12.75
CA ASP A 147 21.89 -16.12 -12.72
C ASP A 147 21.37 -14.68 -12.78
N LEU A 148 21.74 -13.89 -11.78
CA LEU A 148 21.35 -12.50 -11.69
C LEU A 148 22.55 -11.61 -11.98
N GLU A 149 22.34 -10.55 -12.75
CA GLU A 149 23.39 -9.61 -13.10
C GLU A 149 23.99 -8.96 -11.84
N GLY A 150 25.33 -8.96 -11.74
CA GLY A 150 26.03 -8.40 -10.58
C GLY A 150 26.10 -9.32 -9.36
N GLN A 151 25.50 -10.51 -9.40
CA GLN A 151 25.61 -11.49 -8.31
C GLN A 151 26.69 -12.55 -8.66
N PRO A 152 27.55 -12.89 -7.69
CA PRO A 152 28.63 -13.87 -7.93
C PRO A 152 28.14 -15.33 -7.97
N LEU A 153 26.97 -15.61 -7.46
CA LEU A 153 26.34 -16.92 -7.36
C LEU A 153 24.94 -16.89 -7.92
N ALA A 154 24.52 -17.99 -8.55
CA ALA A 154 23.12 -18.16 -8.91
C ALA A 154 22.24 -18.15 -7.66
N SER A 155 21.04 -17.64 -7.79
CA SER A 155 20.08 -17.49 -6.72
C SER A 155 18.79 -18.26 -7.04
N ARG A 156 18.10 -18.74 -6.02
CA ARG A 156 16.72 -19.21 -6.13
C ARG A 156 15.85 -18.55 -5.09
N PHE A 157 14.55 -18.49 -5.38
CA PHE A 157 13.56 -17.84 -4.55
C PHE A 157 12.42 -18.78 -4.20
N ARG A 158 11.96 -18.71 -2.95
CA ARG A 158 10.74 -19.33 -2.50
C ARG A 158 9.76 -18.22 -2.16
N PHE A 159 8.59 -18.25 -2.77
CA PHE A 159 7.46 -17.39 -2.48
C PHE A 159 6.46 -18.19 -1.66
N ARG A 160 6.11 -17.67 -0.50
CA ARG A 160 5.10 -18.27 0.37
C ARG A 160 3.94 -17.30 0.53
N ILE A 161 2.75 -17.79 0.20
CA ILE A 161 1.50 -17.06 0.29
C ILE A 161 0.71 -17.65 1.46
N ASP A 162 0.50 -16.85 2.48
CA ASP A 162 -0.31 -17.18 3.64
C ASP A 162 -1.58 -16.32 3.64
N GLN A 163 -2.62 -16.74 4.35
CA GLN A 163 -3.74 -15.87 4.66
C GLN A 163 -3.26 -14.73 5.55
N GLY A 164 -3.70 -13.50 5.26
CA GLY A 164 -3.48 -12.35 6.13
C GLY A 164 -4.29 -12.45 7.43
N VAL A 165 -4.10 -11.47 8.31
CA VAL A 165 -4.83 -11.40 9.59
C VAL A 165 -6.29 -11.16 9.35
N GLN A 166 -6.63 -10.19 8.50
CA GLN A 166 -8.00 -9.92 8.08
C GLN A 166 -8.48 -10.90 7.00
N ARG A 167 -9.79 -11.18 7.00
CA ARG A 167 -10.38 -11.99 5.94
C ARG A 167 -10.28 -11.31 4.59
N GLY A 168 -9.92 -12.07 3.56
CA GLY A 168 -9.76 -11.55 2.20
C GLY A 168 -8.41 -10.89 1.95
N THR A 169 -7.50 -10.88 2.93
CA THR A 169 -6.11 -10.41 2.76
C THR A 169 -5.13 -11.58 2.71
N SER A 170 -3.94 -11.32 2.19
CA SER A 170 -2.85 -12.30 2.09
C SER A 170 -1.54 -11.70 2.57
N GLU A 171 -0.68 -12.54 3.13
CA GLU A 171 0.72 -12.24 3.40
C GLU A 171 1.60 -12.96 2.38
N LEU A 172 2.51 -12.22 1.78
CA LEU A 172 3.47 -12.75 0.80
C LEU A 172 4.88 -12.59 1.34
N HIS A 173 5.55 -13.72 1.53
CA HIS A 173 6.93 -13.81 1.98
C HIS A 173 7.83 -14.27 0.85
N VAL A 174 9.04 -13.75 0.81
CA VAL A 174 10.10 -14.17 -0.11
C VAL A 174 11.26 -14.68 0.70
N LEU A 175 11.83 -15.82 0.32
CA LEU A 175 13.06 -16.37 0.86
C LEU A 175 14.05 -16.55 -0.29
N GLN A 176 15.26 -16.03 -0.13
CA GLN A 176 16.31 -16.10 -1.13
C GLN A 176 17.42 -17.07 -0.68
N GLN A 177 17.97 -17.84 -1.62
CA GLN A 177 19.11 -18.71 -1.37
C GLN A 177 20.14 -18.62 -2.50
N ASN A 178 21.43 -18.55 -2.12
CA ASN A 178 22.55 -18.61 -3.05
C ASN A 178 22.97 -20.05 -3.31
N GLN A 179 23.43 -20.34 -4.54
CA GLN A 179 24.00 -21.63 -4.90
C GLN A 179 25.46 -21.72 -4.41
N ALA A 180 25.64 -21.99 -3.12
CA ALA A 180 26.93 -22.19 -2.50
C ALA A 180 27.17 -23.69 -2.27
N GLY A 181 27.75 -24.39 -3.27
CA GLY A 181 27.99 -25.83 -3.20
C GLY A 181 26.75 -26.67 -3.47
N ASP A 182 26.64 -27.82 -2.82
CA ASP A 182 25.49 -28.74 -2.94
C ASP A 182 24.41 -28.33 -1.95
N VAL A 183 23.28 -27.84 -2.46
CA VAL A 183 22.25 -27.21 -1.64
C VAL A 183 20.93 -27.98 -1.81
N ASP A 184 20.70 -28.93 -0.92
CA ASP A 184 19.51 -29.79 -0.92
C ASP A 184 18.32 -29.21 -0.16
N SER A 185 18.56 -28.27 0.77
CA SER A 185 17.52 -27.72 1.65
C SER A 185 17.46 -26.19 1.58
N TRP A 186 16.31 -25.64 1.96
CA TRP A 186 16.13 -24.21 2.13
C TRP A 186 16.65 -23.74 3.48
N PRO A 187 17.33 -22.59 3.55
CA PRO A 187 17.76 -21.99 4.82
C PRO A 187 16.56 -21.48 5.62
N ALA A 188 16.78 -21.21 6.90
CA ALA A 188 15.76 -20.56 7.75
C ALA A 188 15.57 -19.09 7.36
N ASP A 189 16.69 -18.41 7.07
CA ASP A 189 16.74 -16.99 6.69
C ASP A 189 17.41 -16.85 5.32
N SER A 190 17.16 -15.75 4.63
CA SER A 190 17.77 -15.47 3.34
C SER A 190 19.27 -15.24 3.42
N ASP A 191 20.02 -15.84 2.48
CA ASP A 191 21.46 -15.61 2.35
C ASP A 191 21.79 -14.16 1.97
N ASN A 192 20.86 -13.47 1.30
CA ASN A 192 21.00 -12.08 0.88
C ASN A 192 19.69 -11.31 1.08
N LEU A 193 19.57 -10.61 2.22
CA LEU A 193 18.39 -9.83 2.59
C LEU A 193 18.11 -8.64 1.63
N SER A 194 19.16 -8.08 1.01
CA SER A 194 18.96 -7.00 0.02
C SER A 194 18.24 -7.53 -1.21
N LEU A 195 18.69 -8.69 -1.72
CA LEU A 195 18.09 -9.33 -2.90
C LEU A 195 16.68 -9.84 -2.61
N GLU A 196 16.42 -10.36 -1.40
CA GLU A 196 15.06 -10.68 -0.93
C GLU A 196 14.16 -9.44 -0.98
N SER A 197 14.61 -8.33 -0.38
CA SER A 197 13.85 -7.09 -0.34
C SER A 197 13.60 -6.50 -1.74
N GLU A 198 14.56 -6.60 -2.65
CA GLU A 198 14.41 -6.16 -4.04
C GLU A 198 13.35 -7.01 -4.76
N MET A 199 13.42 -8.33 -4.59
CA MET A 199 12.45 -9.26 -5.16
C MET A 199 11.04 -9.01 -4.61
N LEU A 200 10.92 -8.81 -3.30
CA LEU A 200 9.65 -8.50 -2.65
C LEU A 200 9.05 -7.18 -3.16
N ARG A 201 9.87 -6.13 -3.32
CA ARG A 201 9.39 -4.84 -3.87
C ARG A 201 8.97 -4.95 -5.34
N ALA A 202 9.75 -5.66 -6.16
CA ALA A 202 9.40 -5.87 -7.57
C ALA A 202 8.07 -6.62 -7.71
N LEU A 203 7.87 -7.64 -6.89
CA LEU A 203 6.64 -8.41 -6.85
C LEU A 203 5.46 -7.58 -6.34
N ALA A 204 5.64 -6.81 -5.25
CA ALA A 204 4.62 -5.91 -4.72
C ALA A 204 4.19 -4.87 -5.75
N GLN A 205 5.14 -4.27 -6.49
CA GLN A 205 4.85 -3.34 -7.57
C GLN A 205 4.06 -4.00 -8.71
N PHE A 206 4.42 -5.21 -9.09
CA PHE A 206 3.69 -5.95 -10.12
C PHE A 206 2.24 -6.22 -9.69
N ILE A 207 2.03 -6.66 -8.44
CA ILE A 207 0.70 -6.93 -7.89
C ILE A 207 -0.13 -5.64 -7.86
N ALA A 208 0.43 -4.54 -7.36
CA ALA A 208 -0.24 -3.24 -7.32
C ALA A 208 -0.72 -2.78 -8.71
N ASN A 209 0.08 -3.04 -9.75
CA ASN A 209 -0.26 -2.68 -11.13
C ASN A 209 -1.22 -3.67 -11.80
N SER A 210 -1.44 -4.86 -11.24
CA SER A 210 -2.19 -5.96 -11.88
C SER A 210 -3.56 -6.20 -11.24
N ALA A 211 -3.99 -5.36 -10.29
CA ALA A 211 -5.14 -5.61 -9.41
C ALA A 211 -6.48 -5.87 -10.13
N ASP A 212 -6.68 -5.35 -11.34
CA ASP A 212 -8.02 -5.28 -11.96
C ASP A 212 -8.43 -6.48 -12.83
N SER A 213 -7.57 -7.49 -13.09
CA SER A 213 -7.88 -8.48 -14.14
C SER A 213 -7.43 -9.93 -13.90
N THR A 214 -7.21 -10.34 -12.67
CA THR A 214 -6.58 -11.66 -12.42
C THR A 214 -7.59 -12.79 -12.16
N PRO A 215 -7.45 -13.96 -12.78
CA PRO A 215 -8.29 -15.13 -12.52
C PRO A 215 -8.05 -15.69 -11.11
N VAL A 216 -9.08 -16.25 -10.48
CA VAL A 216 -9.01 -16.81 -9.13
C VAL A 216 -8.58 -18.29 -9.17
N SER A 217 -7.61 -18.67 -8.33
CA SER A 217 -7.26 -20.07 -8.12
C SER A 217 -8.06 -20.66 -6.96
N MET A 218 -9.14 -21.37 -7.28
CA MET A 218 -9.98 -22.02 -6.26
C MET A 218 -9.22 -23.03 -5.38
N VAL A 219 -8.19 -23.69 -5.91
CA VAL A 219 -7.39 -24.67 -5.15
C VAL A 219 -6.56 -23.96 -4.07
N ALA A 220 -5.92 -22.83 -4.42
CA ALA A 220 -5.17 -22.05 -3.45
C ALA A 220 -6.10 -21.38 -2.44
N ASP A 221 -7.24 -20.86 -2.88
CA ASP A 221 -8.22 -20.24 -2.00
C ASP A 221 -8.74 -21.22 -0.93
N GLN A 222 -9.19 -22.39 -1.33
CA GLN A 222 -9.67 -23.41 -0.40
C GLN A 222 -8.59 -23.95 0.54
N ALA A 223 -7.34 -24.04 0.08
CA ALA A 223 -6.26 -24.62 0.86
C ALA A 223 -5.66 -23.64 1.89
N ILE A 224 -5.57 -22.37 1.52
CA ILE A 224 -4.87 -21.33 2.31
C ILE A 224 -5.86 -20.58 3.22
N SER A 225 -7.09 -20.34 2.78
CA SER A 225 -8.08 -19.46 3.46
C SER A 225 -8.96 -20.15 4.50
N THR A 226 -8.59 -21.29 5.05
CA THR A 226 -9.49 -22.14 5.85
C THR A 226 -9.81 -21.60 7.25
N VAL A 227 -8.93 -20.82 7.89
CA VAL A 227 -9.14 -20.32 9.26
C VAL A 227 -8.69 -18.88 9.38
N GLY A 228 -9.59 -17.97 9.79
CA GLY A 228 -9.22 -16.58 10.09
C GLY A 228 -8.26 -16.51 11.28
N LYS A 229 -7.23 -15.65 11.16
CA LYS A 229 -6.23 -15.45 12.21
C LYS A 229 -6.73 -14.59 13.37
N ILE A 230 -7.88 -13.91 13.24
CA ILE A 230 -8.40 -12.98 14.24
C ILE A 230 -9.88 -13.23 14.51
N ALA A 231 -10.26 -13.33 15.78
CA ALA A 231 -11.65 -13.49 16.22
C ALA A 231 -11.87 -12.90 17.60
N ILE A 232 -13.05 -12.30 17.84
CA ILE A 232 -13.50 -11.96 19.19
C ILE A 232 -14.08 -13.23 19.81
N GLN A 233 -13.65 -13.55 21.02
CA GLN A 233 -14.06 -14.73 21.77
C GLN A 233 -14.44 -14.33 23.19
N GLU A 234 -15.26 -15.18 23.84
CA GLU A 234 -15.58 -15.07 25.24
C GLU A 234 -14.79 -16.13 26.02
N GLY A 235 -14.08 -15.70 27.05
CA GLY A 235 -13.33 -16.57 27.94
C GLY A 235 -14.20 -17.30 28.94
N PRO A 236 -13.64 -18.28 29.70
CA PRO A 236 -14.36 -19.06 30.69
C PRO A 236 -15.01 -18.20 31.79
N ASP A 237 -14.42 -17.08 32.11
CA ASP A 237 -14.88 -16.15 33.15
C ASP A 237 -15.88 -15.11 32.61
N GLY A 238 -16.29 -15.24 31.34
CA GLY A 238 -17.21 -14.32 30.69
C GLY A 238 -16.56 -13.02 30.21
N ASP A 239 -15.25 -12.88 30.31
CA ASP A 239 -14.48 -11.79 29.72
C ASP A 239 -14.40 -11.91 28.20
N ILE A 240 -14.36 -10.78 27.52
CA ILE A 240 -14.26 -10.75 26.06
C ILE A 240 -12.83 -10.38 25.67
N TYR A 241 -12.31 -11.05 24.65
CA TYR A 241 -10.99 -10.76 24.12
C TYR A 241 -10.89 -11.05 22.63
N ILE A 242 -9.92 -10.40 21.96
CA ILE A 242 -9.53 -10.76 20.61
C ILE A 242 -8.51 -11.89 20.71
N ARG A 243 -8.79 -13.05 20.12
CA ARG A 243 -7.78 -14.06 19.82
C ARG A 243 -7.11 -13.71 18.50
N LEU A 244 -5.79 -13.57 18.51
CA LEU A 244 -4.97 -13.27 17.35
C LEU A 244 -3.91 -14.34 17.17
N SER A 245 -3.94 -15.04 16.02
CA SER A 245 -3.01 -16.14 15.70
C SER A 245 -1.75 -15.58 15.04
N LEU A 246 -0.90 -14.93 15.82
CA LEU A 246 0.42 -14.42 15.47
C LEU A 246 1.42 -14.69 16.61
N PRO A 247 2.71 -14.83 16.30
CA PRO A 247 3.77 -14.78 17.32
C PRO A 247 3.71 -13.46 18.10
N TYR A 248 4.04 -13.51 19.40
CA TYR A 248 3.89 -12.36 20.31
C TYR A 248 4.50 -11.06 19.79
N ASP A 249 5.72 -11.11 19.24
CA ASP A 249 6.40 -9.90 18.75
C ASP A 249 5.66 -9.22 17.58
N ARG A 250 5.13 -10.01 16.66
CA ARG A 250 4.29 -9.52 15.57
C ARG A 250 2.95 -9.00 16.09
N ALA A 251 2.31 -9.77 16.98
CA ALA A 251 1.05 -9.36 17.60
C ALA A 251 1.20 -8.05 18.36
N TRP A 252 2.26 -7.90 19.16
CA TRP A 252 2.57 -6.65 19.85
C TRP A 252 2.69 -5.47 18.89
N ALA A 253 3.46 -5.60 17.81
CA ALA A 253 3.64 -4.52 16.84
C ALA A 253 2.34 -4.16 16.10
N SER A 254 1.57 -5.17 15.64
CA SER A 254 0.28 -4.96 14.97
C SER A 254 -0.76 -4.31 15.89
N VAL A 255 -0.86 -4.77 17.16
CA VAL A 255 -1.79 -4.19 18.14
C VAL A 255 -1.42 -2.73 18.44
N GLY A 256 -0.13 -2.40 18.61
CA GLY A 256 0.30 -1.03 18.87
C GLY A 256 -0.15 -0.06 17.77
N ARG A 257 0.01 -0.45 16.51
CA ARG A 257 -0.47 0.33 15.37
C ARG A 257 -2.00 0.39 15.32
N ALA A 258 -2.65 -0.75 15.46
CA ALA A 258 -4.11 -0.82 15.44
C ALA A 258 -4.75 0.06 16.53
N VAL A 259 -4.16 0.15 17.71
CA VAL A 259 -4.62 1.05 18.78
C VAL A 259 -4.52 2.51 18.35
N GLU A 260 -3.38 2.92 17.76
CA GLU A 260 -3.20 4.30 17.25
C GLU A 260 -4.19 4.64 16.12
N GLU A 261 -4.51 3.67 15.25
CA GLU A 261 -5.45 3.83 14.14
C GLU A 261 -6.93 3.68 14.57
N SER A 262 -7.20 3.31 15.83
CA SER A 262 -8.54 3.03 16.37
C SER A 262 -9.10 4.11 17.29
N SER A 263 -8.80 5.36 17.03
CA SER A 263 -9.23 6.50 17.86
C SER A 263 -8.73 6.43 19.32
N PHE A 264 -7.59 5.82 19.57
CA PHE A 264 -6.90 5.86 20.85
C PHE A 264 -5.58 6.64 20.74
N GLU A 265 -5.28 7.40 21.75
CA GLU A 265 -3.97 8.02 21.96
C GLU A 265 -3.16 7.17 22.95
N ILE A 266 -2.08 6.53 22.48
CA ILE A 266 -1.20 5.76 23.37
C ILE A 266 -0.42 6.73 24.25
N THR A 267 -0.61 6.63 25.56
CA THR A 267 0.08 7.48 26.56
C THR A 267 1.34 6.83 27.11
N ASP A 268 1.38 5.48 27.20
CA ASP A 268 2.54 4.73 27.65
C ASP A 268 2.51 3.27 27.13
N ARG A 269 3.68 2.62 27.14
CA ARG A 269 3.87 1.24 26.66
C ARG A 269 4.77 0.48 27.61
N ASP A 270 4.24 -0.59 28.18
CA ASP A 270 5.04 -1.55 28.96
C ASP A 270 5.07 -2.90 28.22
N ARG A 271 6.11 -3.10 27.39
CA ARG A 271 6.27 -4.35 26.63
C ARG A 271 6.55 -5.54 27.56
N SER A 272 7.20 -5.32 28.70
CA SER A 272 7.53 -6.39 29.65
C SER A 272 6.29 -6.93 30.35
N ALA A 273 5.31 -6.07 30.62
CA ALA A 273 4.00 -6.42 31.16
C ALA A 273 2.97 -6.72 30.06
N GLY A 274 3.30 -6.54 28.77
CA GLY A 274 2.38 -6.71 27.66
C GLY A 274 1.24 -5.72 27.66
N LYS A 275 1.46 -4.45 28.01
CA LYS A 275 0.40 -3.46 28.20
C LYS A 275 0.67 -2.18 27.41
N TYR A 276 -0.40 -1.70 26.74
CA TYR A 276 -0.51 -0.33 26.25
C TYR A 276 -1.45 0.44 27.17
N TYR A 277 -1.05 1.64 27.57
CA TYR A 277 -1.89 2.59 28.25
C TYR A 277 -2.36 3.60 27.23
N ALA A 278 -3.66 3.75 27.07
CA ALA A 278 -4.19 4.60 26.01
C ALA A 278 -5.44 5.34 26.48
N ARG A 279 -5.60 6.55 25.96
CA ARG A 279 -6.80 7.36 26.15
C ARG A 279 -7.69 7.21 24.92
N PHE A 280 -8.94 6.87 25.12
CA PHE A 280 -9.92 6.81 24.04
C PHE A 280 -10.35 8.23 23.66
N LEU A 281 -10.20 8.62 22.41
CA LEU A 281 -10.53 9.97 21.92
C LEU A 281 -12.01 10.10 21.55
N GLY A 282 -12.71 8.99 21.37
CA GLY A 282 -14.03 8.95 20.78
C GLY A 282 -13.96 8.69 19.28
N PRO A 283 -15.07 8.29 18.63
CA PRO A 283 -15.12 8.11 17.19
C PRO A 283 -14.88 9.45 16.49
N GLU A 284 -14.05 9.46 15.43
CA GLU A 284 -13.92 10.61 14.56
C GLU A 284 -15.24 10.79 13.80
N THR A 285 -15.92 11.91 14.05
CA THR A 285 -17.13 12.29 13.33
C THR A 285 -16.75 12.90 11.98
N GLU A 286 -16.29 12.10 11.02
CA GLU A 286 -16.42 12.45 9.62
C GLU A 286 -17.67 11.75 9.06
N GLU A 287 -18.48 12.54 8.34
CA GLU A 287 -19.81 12.23 7.79
C GLU A 287 -19.75 11.02 6.84
N GLU A 288 -19.63 9.80 7.35
CA GLU A 288 -20.01 8.61 6.61
C GLU A 288 -20.91 7.76 7.50
N ASP A 289 -22.05 7.32 6.96
CA ASP A 289 -23.05 6.42 7.55
C ASP A 289 -22.36 5.15 8.10
N GLY A 290 -21.71 5.26 9.24
CA GLY A 290 -20.95 4.21 9.89
C GLY A 290 -21.87 3.29 10.72
N TRP A 291 -21.55 2.02 10.81
CA TRP A 291 -22.22 1.02 11.65
C TRP A 291 -22.26 1.38 13.15
N PHE A 292 -21.60 2.48 13.56
CA PHE A 292 -21.66 3.09 14.90
C PHE A 292 -22.82 4.08 15.10
N ASP A 293 -23.55 4.47 14.06
CA ASP A 293 -24.63 5.48 14.15
C ASP A 293 -25.74 5.07 15.14
N TRP A 294 -25.89 3.78 15.39
CA TRP A 294 -26.82 3.23 16.39
C TRP A 294 -26.29 3.35 17.85
N LEU A 295 -24.98 3.62 18.05
CA LEU A 295 -24.35 3.79 19.34
C LEU A 295 -24.29 5.27 19.76
N LEU A 296 -24.46 6.18 18.81
CA LEU A 296 -24.39 7.62 19.02
C LEU A 296 -25.80 8.20 18.98
N ASP A 297 -26.32 8.56 20.16
CA ASP A 297 -27.45 9.49 20.25
C ASP A 297 -26.87 10.88 19.89
N THR A 298 -27.34 11.50 18.83
CA THR A 298 -26.71 12.49 17.92
C THR A 298 -26.29 13.83 18.55
N ASP A 299 -26.29 14.04 19.87
CA ASP A 299 -25.99 15.33 20.51
C ASP A 299 -25.08 15.24 21.75
N SER A 300 -24.48 14.08 22.09
CA SER A 300 -23.62 13.96 23.28
C SER A 300 -22.27 13.33 22.95
N GLU A 301 -21.19 13.90 23.50
CA GLU A 301 -19.85 13.26 23.48
C GLU A 301 -19.96 11.81 23.94
N HIS A 302 -19.28 10.88 23.26
CA HIS A 302 -19.29 9.46 23.61
C HIS A 302 -18.91 9.31 25.10
N PRO A 303 -19.68 8.55 25.92
CA PRO A 303 -19.49 8.49 27.37
C PRO A 303 -18.10 7.99 27.79
N LEU A 304 -17.39 7.29 26.90
CA LEU A 304 -16.02 6.80 27.12
C LEU A 304 -14.96 7.74 26.53
N ALA A 305 -15.32 8.81 25.81
CA ALA A 305 -14.36 9.76 25.27
C ALA A 305 -13.54 10.42 26.40
N GLY A 306 -12.24 10.55 26.19
CA GLY A 306 -11.30 11.08 27.17
C GLY A 306 -10.96 10.11 28.34
N LYS A 307 -11.54 8.90 28.39
CA LYS A 307 -11.24 7.92 29.44
C LYS A 307 -9.99 7.11 29.11
N ASN A 308 -9.30 6.68 30.17
CA ASN A 308 -8.06 5.90 30.07
C ASN A 308 -8.34 4.40 30.15
N PHE A 309 -7.68 3.65 29.26
CA PHE A 309 -7.78 2.20 29.15
C PHE A 309 -6.40 1.54 29.18
N VAL A 310 -6.38 0.28 29.57
CA VAL A 310 -5.22 -0.61 29.46
C VAL A 310 -5.59 -1.68 28.44
N ILE A 311 -4.82 -1.73 27.36
CA ILE A 311 -4.91 -2.80 26.37
C ILE A 311 -3.80 -3.79 26.68
N SER A 312 -4.18 -5.02 27.08
CA SER A 312 -3.23 -6.08 27.41
C SER A 312 -3.09 -7.03 26.22
N VAL A 313 -1.85 -7.45 25.96
CA VAL A 313 -1.47 -8.46 24.95
C VAL A 313 -0.83 -9.62 25.71
N GLU A 314 -1.52 -10.74 25.83
CA GLU A 314 -1.07 -11.89 26.61
C GLU A 314 -0.85 -13.10 25.69
N SER A 315 0.27 -13.80 25.84
CA SER A 315 0.53 -15.02 25.09
C SER A 315 -0.36 -16.14 25.62
N LEU A 316 -1.15 -16.75 24.74
CA LEU A 316 -1.90 -17.97 25.03
C LEU A 316 -1.05 -19.21 24.75
N ASP A 317 -0.31 -19.17 23.63
CA ASP A 317 0.68 -20.17 23.24
C ASP A 317 1.76 -19.56 22.32
N ALA A 318 2.56 -20.37 21.63
CA ALA A 318 3.65 -19.91 20.79
C ALA A 318 3.20 -19.05 19.58
N ARG A 319 1.93 -19.15 19.16
CA ARG A 319 1.39 -18.50 17.96
C ARG A 319 0.03 -17.84 18.17
N ASP A 320 -0.48 -17.83 19.39
CA ASP A 320 -1.78 -17.23 19.72
C ASP A 320 -1.63 -16.28 20.90
N VAL A 321 -2.22 -15.10 20.77
CA VAL A 321 -2.29 -14.10 21.83
C VAL A 321 -3.74 -13.71 22.09
N ALA A 322 -4.01 -13.29 23.34
CA ALA A 322 -5.26 -12.67 23.75
C ALA A 322 -5.04 -11.16 23.92
N ILE A 323 -5.92 -10.36 23.35
CA ILE A 323 -5.92 -8.90 23.48
C ILE A 323 -7.19 -8.52 24.24
N ARG A 324 -7.04 -7.80 25.37
CA ARG A 324 -8.12 -7.32 26.20
C ARG A 324 -8.04 -5.81 26.36
N VAL A 325 -9.20 -5.17 26.49
CA VAL A 325 -9.32 -3.74 26.80
C VAL A 325 -10.03 -3.63 28.15
N LYS A 326 -9.40 -2.98 29.09
CA LYS A 326 -9.98 -2.73 30.42
C LYS A 326 -9.80 -1.28 30.80
N PRO A 327 -10.72 -0.70 31.59
CA PRO A 327 -10.48 0.62 32.18
C PRO A 327 -9.18 0.64 32.98
N GLN A 328 -8.45 1.74 32.93
CA GLN A 328 -7.30 1.93 33.79
C GLN A 328 -7.77 2.06 35.25
N GLU A 329 -7.03 1.45 36.18
CA GLU A 329 -7.33 1.59 37.62
C GLU A 329 -7.34 3.07 38.01
N PRO A 330 -8.37 3.53 38.75
CA PRO A 330 -8.48 4.92 39.12
C PRO A 330 -7.35 5.35 40.08
N ALA A 331 -6.99 6.63 40.05
CA ALA A 331 -6.09 7.18 41.05
C ALA A 331 -6.77 7.19 42.43
N ALA A 332 -5.96 7.27 43.49
CA ALA A 332 -6.47 7.25 44.86
C ALA A 332 -7.50 8.38 45.10
N GLY A 333 -8.76 7.99 45.28
CA GLY A 333 -9.88 8.91 45.51
C GLY A 333 -10.80 9.16 44.33
N GLU A 334 -10.52 8.53 43.16
CA GLU A 334 -11.41 8.55 42.00
C GLU A 334 -12.33 7.30 41.99
N GLU A 335 -13.52 7.46 41.44
CA GLU A 335 -14.44 6.36 41.29
C GLU A 335 -13.99 5.45 40.09
N PRO A 336 -14.09 4.12 40.22
CA PRO A 336 -13.73 3.19 39.14
C PRO A 336 -14.68 3.38 37.96
N LEU A 337 -14.12 3.48 36.76
CA LEU A 337 -14.90 3.47 35.52
C LEU A 337 -15.51 2.09 35.29
N VAL A 338 -16.84 2.02 35.29
CA VAL A 338 -17.58 0.82 34.93
C VAL A 338 -17.88 0.88 33.44
N VAL A 339 -17.39 -0.11 32.71
CA VAL A 339 -17.63 -0.26 31.26
C VAL A 339 -18.58 -1.43 31.06
N GLU A 340 -19.66 -1.22 30.33
CA GLU A 340 -20.59 -2.28 30.00
C GLU A 340 -19.94 -3.27 29.02
N LYS A 341 -20.34 -4.53 29.09
CA LYS A 341 -19.81 -5.60 28.18
C LYS A 341 -19.96 -5.26 26.69
N ARG A 342 -21.04 -4.56 26.36
CA ARG A 342 -21.29 -4.08 25.00
C ARG A 342 -20.25 -3.07 24.53
N ASP A 343 -19.91 -2.12 25.40
CA ASP A 343 -18.92 -1.07 25.10
C ASP A 343 -17.51 -1.67 25.03
N GLU A 344 -17.17 -2.60 25.92
CA GLU A 344 -15.93 -3.36 25.85
C GLU A 344 -15.82 -4.12 24.50
N GLN A 345 -16.91 -4.73 24.05
CA GLN A 345 -16.96 -5.39 22.75
C GLN A 345 -16.81 -4.42 21.57
N ALA A 346 -17.39 -3.23 21.69
CA ALA A 346 -17.26 -2.19 20.67
C ALA A 346 -15.81 -1.68 20.56
N LEU A 347 -15.15 -1.40 21.69
CA LEU A 347 -13.74 -1.01 21.72
C LEU A 347 -12.81 -2.09 21.14
N LEU A 348 -13.06 -3.36 21.47
CA LEU A 348 -12.34 -4.49 20.90
C LEU A 348 -12.59 -4.62 19.38
N ALA A 349 -13.81 -4.35 18.92
CA ALA A 349 -14.13 -4.40 17.50
C ALA A 349 -13.43 -3.30 16.70
N LEU A 350 -13.27 -2.09 17.27
CA LEU A 350 -12.47 -1.00 16.69
C LEU A 350 -11.02 -1.44 16.50
N ILE A 351 -10.39 -1.92 17.56
CA ILE A 351 -8.99 -2.36 17.48
C ILE A 351 -8.86 -3.53 16.50
N LYS A 352 -9.79 -4.50 16.54
CA LYS A 352 -9.79 -5.65 15.63
C LYS A 352 -9.84 -5.24 14.16
N GLY A 353 -10.61 -4.20 13.82
CA GLY A 353 -10.73 -3.69 12.45
C GLY A 353 -9.42 -3.19 11.85
N ASN A 354 -8.51 -2.69 12.69
CA ASN A 354 -7.24 -2.09 12.30
C ASN A 354 -6.02 -3.02 12.51
N ILE A 355 -6.20 -4.25 13.02
CA ILE A 355 -5.10 -5.24 13.12
C ILE A 355 -4.85 -5.87 11.74
N ASP A 356 -3.62 -5.72 11.24
CA ASP A 356 -3.18 -6.25 9.95
C ASP A 356 -1.78 -6.91 10.02
#